data_984ce2e3f7525bb7d840702c5be89bc0
#
_entry.id   984ce2e3f7525bb7d840702c5be89bc0
#
_cell.length_a   1.000
_cell.length_b   1.000
_cell.length_c   1.000
_cell.angle_alpha   90.00
_cell.angle_beta   90.00
_cell.angle_gamma   90.00
#
_symmetry.space_group_name_H-M   'P 1'
#
loop_
_entity.id
_entity.type
_entity.pdbx_description
1 polymer ?
#
loop_
_entity_poly.entity_id
_entity_poly.type
_entity_poly.pdbx_seq_one_letter_code
_entity_poly.pdbx_strand_id
1 'polypeptide(L)'
;MLIDFHVHLFPDAIAEKTLEHLSRIAQSPYHTKGTVADTLRYMDAAGVDIGVVQPIATKPSQQKTINNFAASIQNERLLCFGSVHPDAEDVMEELYRIRELGLHGVKLHPDYQNFYVDDPHLAMLYETAQALELPILLHTGYDPVSPESIHGPARAVAQVPHSYPQLTLIAAHMGGLMDYDRAERYLVGSNVYIDISMSSKYCDLDQFARMVYQHGADRILFATDCPWSTAGDEMRLLNQVALSMKEKAQICYGNAQHILRLD
;
A
#
# COMPACT_ATOMS: atom_id res chain seq x y z
N MET A 1 0.72 -10.25 17.57
CA MET A 1 0.93 -8.96 16.90
C MET A 1 0.30 -9.03 15.51
N LEU A 2 -0.34 -7.95 15.08
CA LEU A 2 -0.90 -7.80 13.73
C LEU A 2 -0.60 -6.38 13.25
N ILE A 3 0.08 -6.25 12.12
CA ILE A 3 0.38 -4.96 11.47
C ILE A 3 -0.41 -4.91 10.16
N ASP A 4 -1.34 -3.94 10.06
CA ASP A 4 -2.06 -3.66 8.82
C ASP A 4 -1.24 -2.66 8.00
N PHE A 5 -0.63 -3.15 6.92
CA PHE A 5 0.32 -2.35 6.12
C PHE A 5 -0.35 -1.37 5.14
N HIS A 6 -1.69 -1.41 5.03
CA HIS A 6 -2.40 -0.58 4.06
C HIS A 6 -3.69 0.00 4.65
N VAL A 7 -3.58 1.19 5.21
CA VAL A 7 -4.68 1.91 5.86
C VAL A 7 -4.80 3.31 5.26
N HIS A 8 -6.01 3.72 4.90
CA HIS A 8 -6.31 5.08 4.47
C HIS A 8 -7.11 5.82 5.53
N LEU A 9 -6.67 7.03 5.83
CA LEU A 9 -7.42 7.97 6.65
C LEU A 9 -7.16 9.41 6.20
N PHE A 10 -8.04 10.29 6.62
CA PHE A 10 -8.10 11.66 6.14
C PHE A 10 -8.26 12.64 7.32
N PRO A 11 -7.90 13.92 7.15
CA PRO A 11 -8.28 14.96 8.11
C PRO A 11 -9.79 14.97 8.34
N ASP A 12 -10.21 15.11 9.58
CA ASP A 12 -11.63 15.03 9.99
C ASP A 12 -12.55 15.92 9.16
N ALA A 13 -12.06 17.10 8.78
CA ALA A 13 -12.82 18.07 8.00
C ALA A 13 -13.23 17.61 6.59
N ILE A 14 -12.52 16.60 6.04
CA ILE A 14 -12.75 16.11 4.67
C ILE A 14 -13.08 14.62 4.61
N ALA A 15 -12.89 13.88 5.70
CA ALA A 15 -12.98 12.42 5.72
C ALA A 15 -14.31 11.89 5.17
N GLU A 16 -15.44 12.34 5.72
CA GLU A 16 -16.77 11.88 5.32
C GLU A 16 -17.04 12.14 3.83
N LYS A 17 -16.83 13.39 3.40
CA LYS A 17 -17.06 13.78 2.00
C LYS A 17 -16.15 13.01 1.03
N THR A 18 -14.90 12.75 1.43
CA THR A 18 -13.95 12.00 0.63
C THR A 18 -14.40 10.54 0.49
N LEU A 19 -14.77 9.90 1.59
CA LEU A 19 -15.23 8.52 1.59
C LEU A 19 -16.53 8.34 0.80
N GLU A 20 -17.50 9.23 0.95
CA GLU A 20 -18.74 9.21 0.16
C GLU A 20 -18.46 9.33 -1.35
N HIS A 21 -17.53 10.21 -1.72
CA HIS A 21 -17.15 10.40 -3.11
C HIS A 21 -16.48 9.15 -3.68
N LEU A 22 -15.46 8.62 -3.00
CA LEU A 22 -14.73 7.43 -3.43
C LEU A 22 -15.60 6.18 -3.42
N SER A 23 -16.44 5.99 -2.40
CA SER A 23 -17.40 4.88 -2.31
C SER A 23 -18.37 4.87 -3.51
N ARG A 24 -18.79 6.04 -3.96
CA ARG A 24 -19.67 6.16 -5.13
C ARG A 24 -18.95 5.76 -6.43
N ILE A 25 -17.68 6.14 -6.59
CA ILE A 25 -16.88 5.77 -7.76
C ILE A 25 -16.59 4.28 -7.74
N ALA A 26 -16.09 3.76 -6.62
CA ALA A 26 -15.70 2.36 -6.47
C ALA A 26 -16.89 1.41 -6.34
N GLN A 27 -18.11 1.92 -6.13
CA GLN A 27 -19.30 1.12 -5.80
C GLN A 27 -19.03 0.14 -4.64
N SER A 28 -18.26 0.58 -3.67
CA SER A 28 -17.78 -0.21 -2.55
C SER A 28 -18.12 0.49 -1.23
N PRO A 29 -18.68 -0.23 -0.25
CA PRO A 29 -18.90 0.33 1.09
C PRO A 29 -17.56 0.58 1.78
N TYR A 30 -17.56 1.47 2.77
CA TYR A 30 -16.44 1.68 3.67
C TYR A 30 -16.83 1.29 5.10
N HIS A 31 -15.85 0.83 5.88
CA HIS A 31 -16.04 0.19 7.19
C HIS A 31 -15.65 1.10 8.36
N THR A 32 -14.97 2.22 8.12
CA THR A 32 -14.64 3.25 9.12
C THR A 32 -14.97 4.64 8.58
N LYS A 33 -15.05 5.64 9.44
CA LYS A 33 -15.24 7.02 9.02
C LYS A 33 -14.00 7.67 8.41
N GLY A 34 -12.90 6.93 8.29
CA GLY A 34 -11.64 7.41 7.74
C GLY A 34 -10.96 8.52 8.55
N THR A 35 -11.35 8.73 9.81
CA THR A 35 -10.70 9.66 10.75
C THR A 35 -9.73 8.91 11.65
N VAL A 36 -8.73 9.60 12.21
CA VAL A 36 -7.77 9.00 13.14
C VAL A 36 -8.48 8.29 14.30
N ALA A 37 -9.41 8.99 14.95
CA ALA A 37 -10.12 8.45 16.13
C ALA A 37 -10.96 7.22 15.80
N ASP A 38 -11.62 7.20 14.64
CA ASP A 38 -12.48 6.07 14.25
C ASP A 38 -11.64 4.87 13.81
N THR A 39 -10.55 5.12 13.07
CA THR A 39 -9.62 4.09 12.64
C THR A 39 -8.95 3.42 13.84
N LEU A 40 -8.50 4.16 14.85
CA LEU A 40 -7.96 3.57 16.09
C LEU A 40 -8.97 2.70 16.81
N ARG A 41 -10.24 3.15 16.94
CA ARG A 41 -11.30 2.32 17.53
C ARG A 41 -11.53 1.03 16.75
N TYR A 42 -11.52 1.13 15.41
CA TYR A 42 -11.62 -0.04 14.54
C TYR A 42 -10.44 -1.01 14.77
N MET A 43 -9.21 -0.49 14.80
CA MET A 43 -8.01 -1.29 15.04
C MET A 43 -8.09 -2.03 16.39
N ASP A 44 -8.54 -1.35 17.46
CA ASP A 44 -8.72 -1.96 18.78
C ASP A 44 -9.75 -3.11 18.73
N ALA A 45 -10.88 -2.89 18.08
CA ALA A 45 -11.92 -3.90 17.93
C ALA A 45 -11.50 -5.09 17.05
N ALA A 46 -10.64 -4.85 16.06
CA ALA A 46 -10.16 -5.84 15.12
C ALA A 46 -8.87 -6.56 15.56
N GLY A 47 -8.25 -6.13 16.67
CA GLY A 47 -6.99 -6.68 17.16
C GLY A 47 -5.77 -6.30 16.30
N VAL A 48 -5.82 -5.15 15.61
CA VAL A 48 -4.71 -4.60 14.86
C VAL A 48 -3.83 -3.77 15.80
N ASP A 49 -2.58 -4.16 15.94
CA ASP A 49 -1.64 -3.48 16.85
C ASP A 49 -1.09 -2.19 16.21
N ILE A 50 -0.73 -2.22 14.93
CA ILE A 50 -0.17 -1.09 14.17
C ILE A 50 -0.87 -0.99 12.82
N GLY A 51 -1.26 0.21 12.43
CA GLY A 51 -1.72 0.56 11.09
C GLY A 51 -0.67 1.40 10.35
N VAL A 52 -0.34 1.02 9.11
CA VAL A 52 0.55 1.81 8.25
C VAL A 52 -0.29 2.65 7.31
N VAL A 53 -0.27 3.96 7.54
CA VAL A 53 -1.12 4.92 6.82
C VAL A 53 -0.51 5.26 5.48
N GLN A 54 -1.30 5.12 4.42
CA GLN A 54 -0.91 5.30 3.03
C GLN A 54 -1.62 6.53 2.41
N PRO A 55 -1.12 7.76 2.64
CA PRO A 55 -1.72 8.96 2.06
C PRO A 55 -1.39 9.08 0.58
N ILE A 56 -2.20 9.81 -0.20
CA ILE A 56 -2.02 9.98 -1.64
C ILE A 56 -2.10 11.46 -2.01
N ALA A 57 -1.02 12.00 -2.58
CA ALA A 57 -0.99 13.33 -3.16
C ALA A 57 -1.52 13.27 -4.61
N THR A 58 -2.82 13.49 -4.78
CA THR A 58 -3.47 13.40 -6.10
C THR A 58 -3.20 14.60 -7.01
N LYS A 59 -2.52 15.62 -6.50
CA LYS A 59 -2.07 16.83 -7.24
C LYS A 59 -0.69 17.27 -6.75
N PRO A 60 0.16 17.84 -7.61
CA PRO A 60 1.48 18.35 -7.22
C PRO A 60 1.45 19.28 -5.99
N SER A 61 0.47 20.18 -5.92
CA SER A 61 0.35 21.16 -4.84
C SER A 61 -0.06 20.57 -3.47
N GLN A 62 -0.43 19.30 -3.40
CA GLN A 62 -0.93 18.68 -2.17
C GLN A 62 0.18 17.99 -1.36
N GLN A 63 1.31 17.63 -1.96
CA GLN A 63 2.31 16.78 -1.31
C GLN A 63 2.76 17.31 0.06
N LYS A 64 3.09 18.59 0.19
CA LYS A 64 3.49 19.18 1.48
C LYS A 64 2.39 19.12 2.55
N THR A 65 1.17 19.43 2.15
CA THR A 65 0.02 19.43 3.09
C THR A 65 -0.27 18.01 3.58
N ILE A 66 -0.23 17.03 2.69
CA ILE A 66 -0.47 15.63 2.99
C ILE A 66 0.62 15.06 3.88
N ASN A 67 1.88 15.35 3.60
CA ASN A 67 3.01 14.88 4.40
C ASN A 67 3.06 15.56 5.78
N ASN A 68 2.68 16.83 5.88
CA ASN A 68 2.49 17.49 7.18
C ASN A 68 1.40 16.82 8.01
N PHE A 69 0.27 16.48 7.38
CA PHE A 69 -0.79 15.76 8.06
C PHE A 69 -0.30 14.38 8.52
N ALA A 70 0.32 13.60 7.66
CA ALA A 70 0.87 12.29 7.98
C ALA A 70 1.83 12.37 9.19
N ALA A 71 2.78 13.31 9.18
CA ALA A 71 3.70 13.54 10.30
C ALA A 71 2.99 13.94 11.60
N SER A 72 1.89 14.71 11.50
CA SER A 72 1.15 15.20 12.67
C SER A 72 0.34 14.13 13.40
N ILE A 73 -0.05 13.05 12.69
CA ILE A 73 -0.86 11.96 13.27
C ILE A 73 -0.03 10.73 13.63
N GLN A 74 1.25 10.69 13.23
CA GLN A 74 2.14 9.56 13.45
C GLN A 74 2.37 9.35 14.94
N ASN A 75 2.27 8.09 15.38
CA ASN A 75 2.52 7.66 16.75
C ASN A 75 2.84 6.15 16.77
N GLU A 76 2.96 5.54 17.94
CA GLU A 76 3.28 4.11 18.11
C GLU A 76 2.26 3.14 17.48
N ARG A 77 1.01 3.57 17.26
CA ARG A 77 -0.10 2.79 16.68
C ARG A 77 -0.32 3.10 15.20
N LEU A 78 0.04 4.27 14.75
CA LEU A 78 -0.11 4.74 13.37
C LEU A 78 1.26 5.17 12.83
N LEU A 79 1.85 4.33 11.99
CA LEU A 79 3.06 4.66 11.26
C LEU A 79 2.66 5.18 9.88
N CYS A 80 3.23 6.29 9.46
CA CYS A 80 2.78 6.93 8.24
C CYS A 80 3.83 6.86 7.14
N PHE A 81 3.40 6.56 5.93
CA PHE A 81 4.12 6.89 4.71
C PHE A 81 3.87 8.35 4.35
N GLY A 82 4.72 8.92 3.52
CA GLY A 82 4.44 10.14 2.81
C GLY A 82 3.91 9.86 1.42
N SER A 83 3.66 10.92 0.66
CA SER A 83 3.32 10.83 -0.76
C SER A 83 3.93 12.00 -1.51
N VAL A 84 4.43 11.75 -2.71
CA VAL A 84 4.88 12.77 -3.65
C VAL A 84 4.07 12.65 -4.94
N HIS A 85 3.95 13.73 -5.69
CA HIS A 85 3.36 13.68 -7.03
C HIS A 85 4.49 13.73 -8.07
N PRO A 86 4.58 12.77 -9.01
CA PRO A 86 5.67 12.72 -9.99
C PRO A 86 5.87 14.02 -10.79
N ASP A 87 4.78 14.73 -11.08
CA ASP A 87 4.82 15.99 -11.84
C ASP A 87 5.07 17.24 -10.96
N ALA A 88 5.37 17.08 -9.66
CA ALA A 88 5.70 18.22 -8.84
C ALA A 88 7.12 18.71 -9.13
N GLU A 89 7.32 20.05 -9.27
CA GLU A 89 8.63 20.63 -9.53
C GLU A 89 9.64 20.34 -8.40
N ASP A 90 9.15 20.22 -7.16
CA ASP A 90 9.91 19.98 -5.94
C ASP A 90 9.80 18.55 -5.41
N VAL A 91 9.57 17.56 -6.30
CA VAL A 91 9.36 16.15 -5.92
C VAL A 91 10.57 15.56 -5.19
N MET A 92 11.79 15.90 -5.61
CA MET A 92 13.02 15.39 -4.99
C MET A 92 13.21 15.99 -3.59
N GLU A 93 13.03 17.29 -3.45
CA GLU A 93 13.09 17.98 -2.16
C GLU A 93 12.06 17.40 -1.17
N GLU A 94 10.87 17.06 -1.67
CA GLU A 94 9.84 16.48 -0.82
C GLU A 94 10.17 15.02 -0.41
N LEU A 95 10.88 14.25 -1.22
CA LEU A 95 11.40 12.94 -0.80
C LEU A 95 12.41 13.07 0.37
N TYR A 96 13.34 14.00 0.30
CA TYR A 96 14.24 14.30 1.43
C TYR A 96 13.45 14.74 2.66
N ARG A 97 12.44 15.58 2.46
CA ARG A 97 11.59 16.08 3.54
C ARG A 97 10.76 14.96 4.19
N ILE A 98 10.26 13.99 3.42
CA ILE A 98 9.60 12.76 3.95
C ILE A 98 10.53 12.05 4.93
N ARG A 99 11.80 11.90 4.57
CA ARG A 99 12.81 11.30 5.45
C ARG A 99 13.05 12.12 6.71
N GLU A 100 13.16 13.46 6.59
CA GLU A 100 13.35 14.38 7.72
C GLU A 100 12.15 14.41 8.68
N LEU A 101 10.93 14.26 8.16
CA LEU A 101 9.71 14.15 8.95
C LEU A 101 9.59 12.80 9.69
N GLY A 102 10.51 11.87 9.46
CA GLY A 102 10.46 10.54 10.06
C GLY A 102 9.33 9.67 9.51
N LEU A 103 8.84 9.95 8.31
CA LEU A 103 7.86 9.10 7.63
C LEU A 103 8.56 7.84 7.09
N HIS A 104 7.84 6.72 7.07
CA HIS A 104 8.42 5.40 6.90
C HIS A 104 8.58 4.94 5.45
N GLY A 105 8.09 5.70 4.48
CA GLY A 105 8.15 5.35 3.05
C GLY A 105 7.32 6.28 2.21
N VAL A 106 7.06 5.90 0.96
CA VAL A 106 6.32 6.69 -0.02
C VAL A 106 5.18 5.88 -0.61
N LYS A 107 3.97 6.41 -0.56
CA LYS A 107 2.81 5.88 -1.30
C LYS A 107 2.68 6.59 -2.63
N LEU A 108 2.56 5.81 -3.69
CA LEU A 108 2.21 6.29 -5.03
C LEU A 108 0.95 5.57 -5.53
N HIS A 109 0.14 6.29 -6.28
CA HIS A 109 -1.07 5.75 -6.88
C HIS A 109 -1.13 6.12 -8.37
N PRO A 110 -0.65 5.24 -9.26
CA PRO A 110 -0.50 5.54 -10.68
C PRO A 110 -1.76 6.10 -11.32
N ASP A 111 -2.94 5.56 -10.99
CA ASP A 111 -4.21 6.00 -11.57
C ASP A 111 -4.65 7.39 -11.09
N TYR A 112 -4.52 7.67 -9.77
CA TYR A 112 -4.89 8.98 -9.21
C TYR A 112 -3.91 10.08 -9.57
N GLN A 113 -2.66 9.73 -9.84
CA GLN A 113 -1.56 10.63 -10.15
C GLN A 113 -1.24 10.67 -11.65
N ASN A 114 -1.95 9.87 -12.46
CA ASN A 114 -1.89 9.84 -13.91
C ASN A 114 -0.49 9.59 -14.49
N PHE A 115 0.20 8.55 -14.02
CA PHE A 115 1.49 8.10 -14.55
C PHE A 115 1.52 6.59 -14.73
N TYR A 116 2.37 6.06 -15.60
CA TYR A 116 2.67 4.64 -15.70
C TYR A 116 3.92 4.30 -14.89
N VAL A 117 3.88 3.13 -14.18
CA VAL A 117 4.96 2.71 -13.26
C VAL A 117 6.33 2.61 -13.93
N ASP A 118 6.37 2.25 -15.21
CA ASP A 118 7.59 2.12 -16.01
C ASP A 118 7.93 3.39 -16.83
N ASP A 119 7.28 4.51 -16.55
CA ASP A 119 7.56 5.76 -17.23
C ASP A 119 8.98 6.26 -16.90
N PRO A 120 9.81 6.57 -17.91
CA PRO A 120 11.18 7.03 -17.71
C PRO A 120 11.32 8.29 -16.83
N HIS A 121 10.29 9.15 -16.75
CA HIS A 121 10.35 10.35 -15.90
C HIS A 121 10.39 10.03 -14.41
N LEU A 122 10.01 8.80 -13.99
CA LEU A 122 10.10 8.35 -12.61
C LEU A 122 11.52 7.95 -12.18
N ALA A 123 12.47 7.87 -13.10
CA ALA A 123 13.81 7.37 -12.82
C ALA A 123 14.46 8.06 -11.61
N MET A 124 14.47 9.39 -11.61
CA MET A 124 15.03 10.19 -10.50
C MET A 124 14.30 9.95 -9.17
N LEU A 125 12.96 9.76 -9.21
CA LEU A 125 12.18 9.47 -8.03
C LEU A 125 12.57 8.10 -7.43
N TYR A 126 12.67 7.07 -8.25
CA TYR A 126 13.08 5.73 -7.79
C TYR A 126 14.53 5.71 -7.29
N GLU A 127 15.45 6.37 -7.99
CA GLU A 127 16.85 6.51 -7.56
C GLU A 127 16.96 7.23 -6.22
N THR A 128 16.24 8.34 -6.06
CA THR A 128 16.24 9.12 -4.82
C THR A 128 15.62 8.35 -3.66
N ALA A 129 14.48 7.69 -3.88
CA ALA A 129 13.85 6.87 -2.86
C ALA A 129 14.75 5.70 -2.43
N GLN A 130 15.42 5.04 -3.39
CA GLN A 130 16.42 4.01 -3.12
C GLN A 130 17.59 4.55 -2.28
N ALA A 131 18.16 5.69 -2.66
CA ALA A 131 19.29 6.30 -1.95
C ALA A 131 18.93 6.74 -0.52
N LEU A 132 17.67 7.16 -0.30
CA LEU A 132 17.13 7.51 1.00
C LEU A 132 16.63 6.31 1.79
N GLU A 133 16.70 5.10 1.22
CA GLU A 133 16.15 3.87 1.81
C GLU A 133 14.67 4.01 2.20
N LEU A 134 13.90 4.73 1.40
CA LEU A 134 12.46 4.88 1.53
C LEU A 134 11.76 3.78 0.72
N PRO A 135 11.05 2.84 1.34
CA PRO A 135 10.23 1.89 0.61
C PRO A 135 9.12 2.63 -0.15
N ILE A 136 8.78 2.10 -1.34
CA ILE A 136 7.66 2.62 -2.13
C ILE A 136 6.54 1.58 -2.15
N LEU A 137 5.33 1.99 -1.74
CA LEU A 137 4.10 1.22 -1.95
C LEU A 137 3.32 1.78 -3.13
N LEU A 138 3.13 0.95 -4.15
CA LEU A 138 2.36 1.26 -5.35
C LEU A 138 0.97 0.65 -5.28
N HIS A 139 -0.07 1.42 -5.65
CA HIS A 139 -1.31 0.80 -6.11
C HIS A 139 -1.03 0.02 -7.39
N THR A 140 -1.57 -1.19 -7.53
CA THR A 140 -1.34 -2.05 -8.70
C THR A 140 -2.63 -2.74 -9.13
N GLY A 141 -2.76 -2.94 -10.45
CA GLY A 141 -3.95 -3.54 -11.05
C GLY A 141 -5.01 -2.52 -11.43
N TYR A 142 -6.25 -2.97 -11.45
CA TYR A 142 -7.41 -2.15 -11.84
C TYR A 142 -7.73 -1.09 -10.78
N ASP A 143 -8.14 0.10 -11.23
CA ASP A 143 -8.75 1.11 -10.38
C ASP A 143 -10.02 1.69 -11.02
N PRO A 144 -11.12 1.87 -10.26
CA PRO A 144 -12.38 2.42 -10.79
C PRO A 144 -12.28 3.86 -11.31
N VAL A 145 -11.24 4.60 -10.93
CA VAL A 145 -11.01 5.97 -11.41
C VAL A 145 -10.52 5.98 -12.86
N SER A 146 -9.81 4.93 -13.28
CA SER A 146 -9.32 4.78 -14.66
C SER A 146 -9.68 3.41 -15.27
N PRO A 147 -10.98 3.11 -15.45
CA PRO A 147 -11.45 1.78 -15.79
C PRO A 147 -10.98 1.27 -17.16
N GLU A 148 -10.55 2.16 -18.05
CA GLU A 148 -10.11 1.83 -19.40
C GLU A 148 -8.62 1.42 -19.47
N SER A 149 -7.85 1.67 -18.42
CA SER A 149 -6.39 1.40 -18.43
C SER A 149 -5.85 1.08 -17.04
N ILE A 150 -4.91 0.15 -16.98
CA ILE A 150 -4.16 -0.17 -15.77
C ILE A 150 -2.82 0.56 -15.84
N HIS A 151 -2.61 1.54 -14.95
CA HIS A 151 -1.40 2.35 -14.90
C HIS A 151 -0.24 1.66 -14.14
N GLY A 152 -0.57 0.77 -13.18
CA GLY A 152 0.38 -0.07 -12.47
C GLY A 152 0.25 -1.55 -12.82
N PRO A 153 0.48 -1.98 -14.09
CA PRO A 153 0.35 -3.38 -14.46
C PRO A 153 1.50 -4.22 -13.86
N ALA A 154 1.18 -5.43 -13.40
CA ALA A 154 2.13 -6.34 -12.74
C ALA A 154 3.45 -6.54 -13.53
N ARG A 155 3.39 -6.56 -14.87
CA ARG A 155 4.58 -6.68 -15.72
C ARG A 155 5.52 -5.49 -15.58
N ALA A 156 5.00 -4.27 -15.56
CA ALA A 156 5.81 -3.06 -15.40
C ALA A 156 6.39 -2.98 -13.99
N VAL A 157 5.58 -3.27 -12.96
CA VAL A 157 6.03 -3.31 -11.56
C VAL A 157 7.19 -4.30 -11.37
N ALA A 158 7.12 -5.48 -11.98
CA ALA A 158 8.18 -6.49 -11.91
C ALA A 158 9.51 -6.05 -12.57
N GLN A 159 9.50 -5.04 -13.43
CA GLN A 159 10.72 -4.51 -14.07
C GLN A 159 11.47 -3.49 -13.18
N VAL A 160 10.77 -2.80 -12.27
CA VAL A 160 11.38 -1.76 -11.43
C VAL A 160 12.60 -2.27 -10.65
N PRO A 161 12.57 -3.44 -9.98
CA PRO A 161 13.74 -3.96 -9.25
C PRO A 161 14.95 -4.31 -10.12
N HIS A 162 14.78 -4.48 -11.43
CA HIS A 162 15.92 -4.72 -12.33
C HIS A 162 16.77 -3.46 -12.48
N SER A 163 16.14 -2.28 -12.51
CA SER A 163 16.83 -1.00 -12.60
C SER A 163 17.22 -0.46 -11.22
N TYR A 164 16.43 -0.77 -10.18
CA TYR A 164 16.59 -0.28 -8.82
C TYR A 164 16.63 -1.44 -7.81
N PRO A 165 17.72 -2.26 -7.80
CA PRO A 165 17.76 -3.51 -7.06
C PRO A 165 17.80 -3.38 -5.53
N GLN A 166 18.10 -2.19 -5.02
CA GLN A 166 18.12 -1.90 -3.58
C GLN A 166 16.83 -1.19 -3.12
N LEU A 167 15.94 -0.83 -4.04
CA LEU A 167 14.66 -0.22 -3.70
C LEU A 167 13.74 -1.28 -3.11
N THR A 168 13.26 -1.06 -1.89
CA THR A 168 12.16 -1.84 -1.32
C THR A 168 10.86 -1.42 -1.99
N LEU A 169 10.39 -2.24 -2.92
CA LEU A 169 9.14 -2.01 -3.65
C LEU A 169 8.03 -2.91 -3.11
N ILE A 170 6.85 -2.35 -2.92
CA ILE A 170 5.66 -3.04 -2.43
C ILE A 170 4.54 -2.82 -3.44
N ALA A 171 4.01 -3.90 -3.98
CA ALA A 171 2.87 -3.88 -4.88
C ALA A 171 1.60 -4.23 -4.11
N ALA A 172 0.65 -3.30 -4.03
CA ALA A 172 -0.60 -3.51 -3.33
C ALA A 172 -1.49 -4.57 -4.00
N HIS A 173 -2.44 -5.12 -3.25
CA HIS A 173 -3.53 -5.97 -3.76
C HIS A 173 -3.02 -7.22 -4.49
N MET A 174 -2.15 -8.00 -3.85
CA MET A 174 -1.49 -9.19 -4.44
C MET A 174 -0.75 -8.89 -5.75
N GLY A 175 -0.31 -7.63 -5.92
CA GLY A 175 0.40 -7.18 -7.11
C GLY A 175 -0.47 -6.88 -8.32
N GLY A 176 -1.81 -6.87 -8.17
CA GLY A 176 -2.72 -6.56 -9.29
C GLY A 176 -4.20 -6.71 -8.95
N LEU A 177 -4.81 -5.67 -8.36
CA LEU A 177 -6.25 -5.67 -8.07
C LEU A 177 -7.07 -6.08 -9.30
N MET A 178 -7.87 -7.14 -9.18
CA MET A 178 -8.71 -7.69 -10.27
C MET A 178 -7.96 -8.06 -11.56
N ASP A 179 -6.61 -8.14 -11.52
CA ASP A 179 -5.74 -8.58 -12.63
C ASP A 179 -4.75 -9.67 -12.15
N TYR A 180 -5.24 -10.56 -11.28
CA TYR A 180 -4.42 -11.56 -10.57
C TYR A 180 -3.71 -12.56 -11.49
N ASP A 181 -4.28 -12.87 -12.67
CA ASP A 181 -3.62 -13.74 -13.65
C ASP A 181 -2.30 -13.15 -14.15
N ARG A 182 -2.28 -11.83 -14.38
CA ARG A 182 -1.03 -11.15 -14.75
C ARG A 182 -0.10 -10.97 -13.58
N ALA A 183 -0.63 -10.71 -12.36
CA ALA A 183 0.17 -10.67 -11.14
C ALA A 183 0.85 -12.03 -10.89
N GLU A 184 0.11 -13.12 -10.96
CA GLU A 184 0.63 -14.49 -10.81
C GLU A 184 1.73 -14.79 -11.87
N ARG A 185 1.51 -14.36 -13.11
CA ARG A 185 2.43 -14.63 -14.22
C ARG A 185 3.73 -13.82 -14.19
N TYR A 186 3.68 -12.55 -13.79
CA TYR A 186 4.80 -11.61 -13.99
C TYR A 186 5.46 -11.15 -12.70
N LEU A 187 4.72 -11.10 -11.60
CA LEU A 187 5.20 -10.52 -10.35
C LEU A 187 5.50 -11.58 -9.28
N VAL A 188 4.68 -12.64 -9.22
CA VAL A 188 4.85 -13.70 -8.22
C VAL A 188 6.23 -14.36 -8.37
N GLY A 189 6.95 -14.49 -7.25
CA GLY A 189 8.32 -15.00 -7.21
C GLY A 189 9.41 -13.96 -7.51
N SER A 190 9.05 -12.72 -7.81
CA SER A 190 10.01 -11.62 -7.99
C SER A 190 10.49 -11.06 -6.64
N ASN A 191 11.48 -10.16 -6.69
CA ASN A 191 11.98 -9.45 -5.49
C ASN A 191 11.17 -8.19 -5.17
N VAL A 192 9.84 -8.31 -5.17
CA VAL A 192 8.89 -7.24 -4.80
C VAL A 192 8.07 -7.74 -3.63
N TYR A 193 7.84 -6.92 -2.60
CA TYR A 193 6.84 -7.26 -1.60
C TYR A 193 5.44 -7.10 -2.19
N ILE A 194 4.50 -7.94 -1.76
CA ILE A 194 3.08 -7.78 -2.09
C ILE A 194 2.26 -7.68 -0.81
N ASP A 195 1.20 -6.88 -0.83
CA ASP A 195 0.24 -6.86 0.27
C ASP A 195 -1.05 -7.61 -0.13
N ILE A 196 -1.74 -8.18 0.86
CA ILE A 196 -2.94 -8.99 0.62
C ILE A 196 -4.25 -8.18 0.61
N SER A 197 -4.16 -6.87 0.69
CA SER A 197 -5.34 -6.01 0.80
C SER A 197 -6.37 -6.26 -0.32
N MET A 198 -7.65 -6.19 0.02
CA MET A 198 -8.80 -6.42 -0.87
C MET A 198 -8.89 -7.83 -1.49
N SER A 199 -7.98 -8.75 -1.14
CA SER A 199 -7.97 -10.10 -1.72
C SER A 199 -9.19 -10.92 -1.32
N SER A 200 -9.68 -10.75 -0.09
CA SER A 200 -10.87 -11.43 0.41
C SER A 200 -12.12 -11.15 -0.42
N LYS A 201 -12.13 -10.03 -1.12
CA LYS A 201 -13.27 -9.57 -1.91
C LYS A 201 -13.18 -9.95 -3.39
N TYR A 202 -11.97 -10.00 -3.94
CA TYR A 202 -11.78 -10.08 -5.38
C TYR A 202 -10.93 -11.25 -5.87
N CYS A 203 -10.12 -11.88 -5.01
CA CYS A 203 -9.27 -12.99 -5.40
C CYS A 203 -9.92 -14.34 -5.09
N ASP A 204 -9.89 -15.25 -6.05
CA ASP A 204 -10.29 -16.65 -5.81
C ASP A 204 -9.33 -17.32 -4.81
N LEU A 205 -9.87 -18.15 -3.90
CA LEU A 205 -9.07 -18.78 -2.84
C LEU A 205 -7.94 -19.64 -3.39
N ASP A 206 -8.20 -20.44 -4.43
CA ASP A 206 -7.19 -21.32 -4.98
C ASP A 206 -6.07 -20.52 -5.66
N GLN A 207 -6.41 -19.43 -6.34
CA GLN A 207 -5.45 -18.50 -6.92
C GLN A 207 -4.66 -17.77 -5.82
N PHE A 208 -5.33 -17.25 -4.80
CA PHE A 208 -4.69 -16.62 -3.66
C PHE A 208 -3.68 -17.57 -2.99
N ALA A 209 -4.08 -18.82 -2.71
CA ALA A 209 -3.19 -19.81 -2.10
C ALA A 209 -1.97 -20.14 -2.98
N ARG A 210 -2.18 -20.33 -4.31
CA ARG A 210 -1.05 -20.55 -5.23
C ARG A 210 -0.08 -19.38 -5.24
N MET A 211 -0.60 -18.14 -5.32
CA MET A 211 0.24 -16.93 -5.31
C MET A 211 1.03 -16.81 -4.00
N VAL A 212 0.40 -17.08 -2.85
CA VAL A 212 1.08 -17.07 -1.54
C VAL A 212 2.22 -18.09 -1.50
N TYR A 213 1.99 -19.33 -1.95
CA TYR A 213 3.03 -20.37 -1.95
C TYR A 213 4.17 -20.08 -2.92
N GLN A 214 3.86 -19.58 -4.11
CA GLN A 214 4.85 -19.32 -5.14
C GLN A 214 5.67 -18.05 -4.88
N HIS A 215 5.05 -17.04 -4.27
CA HIS A 215 5.74 -15.80 -3.93
C HIS A 215 6.64 -15.95 -2.70
N GLY A 216 6.19 -16.73 -1.74
CA GLY A 216 6.88 -16.96 -0.47
C GLY A 216 6.43 -15.99 0.62
N ALA A 217 6.16 -16.56 1.81
CA ALA A 217 5.64 -15.81 2.95
C ALA A 217 6.58 -14.70 3.46
N ASP A 218 7.85 -14.74 3.09
CA ASP A 218 8.89 -13.77 3.46
C ASP A 218 8.78 -12.43 2.72
N ARG A 219 7.92 -12.33 1.71
CA ARG A 219 7.67 -11.10 0.95
C ARG A 219 6.20 -10.74 0.82
N ILE A 220 5.36 -11.25 1.72
CA ILE A 220 3.94 -10.94 1.78
C ILE A 220 3.64 -10.14 3.04
N LEU A 221 2.81 -9.11 2.91
CA LEU A 221 2.40 -8.22 3.99
C LEU A 221 0.90 -8.39 4.26
N PHE A 222 0.54 -8.50 5.53
CA PHE A 222 -0.85 -8.37 5.92
C PHE A 222 -1.30 -6.92 5.72
N ALA A 223 -2.43 -6.74 5.07
CA ALA A 223 -2.99 -5.43 4.77
C ALA A 223 -4.48 -5.54 4.46
N THR A 224 -5.22 -4.46 4.65
CA THR A 224 -6.67 -4.45 4.41
C THR A 224 -7.10 -3.52 3.30
N ASP A 225 -6.40 -2.42 3.08
CA ASP A 225 -6.91 -1.24 2.37
C ASP A 225 -8.07 -0.57 3.14
N CYS A 226 -8.03 -0.64 4.48
CA CYS A 226 -9.02 0.05 5.32
C CYS A 226 -9.14 1.52 4.89
N PRO A 227 -10.35 2.04 4.62
CA PRO A 227 -11.64 1.51 5.06
C PRO A 227 -12.38 0.59 4.06
N TRP A 228 -11.81 0.16 2.95
CA TRP A 228 -12.50 -0.58 1.88
C TRP A 228 -12.62 -2.08 2.13
N SER A 229 -11.79 -2.64 3.01
CA SER A 229 -11.89 -4.00 3.53
C SER A 229 -11.60 -4.02 5.02
N THR A 230 -11.70 -5.19 5.65
CA THR A 230 -11.52 -5.37 7.09
C THR A 230 -10.43 -6.38 7.43
N ALA A 231 -9.77 -6.19 8.58
CA ALA A 231 -8.78 -7.14 9.07
C ALA A 231 -9.40 -8.55 9.30
N GLY A 232 -10.67 -8.60 9.69
CA GLY A 232 -11.39 -9.87 9.86
C GLY A 232 -11.60 -10.61 8.55
N ASP A 233 -11.87 -9.92 7.44
CA ASP A 233 -12.09 -10.54 6.14
C ASP A 233 -10.78 -11.05 5.55
N GLU A 234 -9.72 -10.22 5.54
CA GLU A 234 -8.40 -10.60 5.02
C GLU A 234 -7.77 -11.73 5.88
N MET A 235 -7.91 -11.67 7.19
CA MET A 235 -7.44 -12.74 8.08
C MET A 235 -8.21 -14.05 7.85
N ARG A 236 -9.50 -13.98 7.56
CA ARG A 236 -10.34 -15.15 7.26
C ARG A 236 -9.90 -15.83 5.97
N LEU A 237 -9.56 -15.05 4.95
CA LEU A 237 -8.97 -15.56 3.70
C LEU A 237 -7.60 -16.20 3.97
N LEU A 238 -6.69 -15.48 4.63
CA LEU A 238 -5.33 -15.97 4.94
C LEU A 238 -5.35 -17.27 5.76
N ASN A 239 -6.32 -17.43 6.67
CA ASN A 239 -6.45 -18.62 7.50
C ASN A 239 -6.90 -19.86 6.72
N GLN A 240 -7.41 -19.74 5.51
CA GLN A 240 -7.74 -20.86 4.65
C GLN A 240 -6.52 -21.42 3.90
N VAL A 241 -5.41 -20.68 3.88
CA VAL A 241 -4.15 -21.16 3.30
C VAL A 241 -3.39 -21.97 4.35
N ALA A 242 -2.89 -23.15 3.98
CA ALA A 242 -2.17 -24.05 4.89
C ALA A 242 -0.73 -23.56 5.12
N LEU A 243 -0.57 -22.54 5.95
CA LEU A 243 0.71 -21.94 6.33
C LEU A 243 1.14 -22.43 7.72
N SER A 244 2.45 -22.59 7.91
CA SER A 244 3.03 -22.79 9.23
C SER A 244 2.84 -21.54 10.12
N MET A 245 2.95 -21.71 11.44
CA MET A 245 2.90 -20.60 12.39
C MET A 245 3.97 -19.54 12.09
N LYS A 246 5.15 -19.95 11.62
CA LYS A 246 6.24 -19.04 11.25
C LYS A 246 5.88 -18.20 10.02
N GLU A 247 5.35 -18.81 8.98
CA GLU A 247 4.93 -18.12 7.76
C GLU A 247 3.80 -17.14 8.04
N LYS A 248 2.80 -17.55 8.85
CA LYS A 248 1.73 -16.64 9.29
C LYS A 248 2.27 -15.44 10.07
N ALA A 249 3.20 -15.68 10.99
CA ALA A 249 3.84 -14.61 11.76
C ALA A 249 4.63 -13.65 10.85
N GLN A 250 5.33 -14.17 9.85
CA GLN A 250 6.01 -13.34 8.86
C GLN A 250 5.04 -12.42 8.10
N ILE A 251 3.95 -12.98 7.58
CA ILE A 251 2.93 -12.21 6.85
C ILE A 251 2.25 -11.18 7.77
N CYS A 252 1.85 -11.61 8.97
CA CYS A 252 1.08 -10.75 9.88
C CYS A 252 1.86 -9.59 10.48
N TYR A 253 3.17 -9.71 10.66
CA TYR A 253 3.99 -8.65 11.27
C TYR A 253 5.48 -8.68 10.93
N GLY A 254 6.12 -9.85 10.78
CA GLY A 254 7.57 -9.94 10.69
C GLY A 254 8.14 -9.19 9.48
N ASN A 255 7.53 -9.31 8.30
CA ASN A 255 7.96 -8.59 7.11
C ASN A 255 7.73 -7.08 7.24
N ALA A 256 6.60 -6.69 7.83
CA ALA A 256 6.31 -5.28 8.10
C ALA A 256 7.33 -4.66 9.09
N GLN A 257 7.67 -5.38 10.18
CA GLN A 257 8.72 -4.94 11.12
C GLN A 257 10.06 -4.74 10.42
N HIS A 258 10.43 -5.68 9.54
CA HIS A 258 11.68 -5.56 8.77
C HIS A 258 11.70 -4.31 7.88
N ILE A 259 10.63 -4.07 7.10
CA ILE A 259 10.53 -2.90 6.21
C ILE A 259 10.52 -1.58 7.00
N LEU A 260 9.76 -1.55 8.09
CA LEU A 260 9.58 -0.36 8.93
C LEU A 260 10.72 -0.16 9.94
N ARG A 261 11.67 -1.11 10.05
CA ARG A 261 12.80 -1.10 10.98
C ARG A 261 12.33 -0.96 12.44
N LEU A 262 11.33 -1.76 12.80
CA LEU A 262 10.83 -1.85 14.16
C LEU A 262 11.63 -2.93 14.91
N ASP A 263 12.37 -2.51 15.95
CA ASP A 263 13.15 -3.39 16.82
C ASP A 263 12.28 -4.22 17.78
#